data_b251f234dcc234c949eb904034af3e85
#
_entry.id   b251f234dcc234c949eb904034af3e85
#
_cell.length_a   1.000
_cell.length_b   1.000
_cell.length_c   1.000
_cell.angle_alpha   90.00
_cell.angle_beta   90.00
_cell.angle_gamma   90.00
#
_symmetry.space_group_name_H-M   'P 1'
#
loop_
_entity.id
_entity.type
_entity.pdbx_description
1 polymer ?
#
loop_
_entity_poly.entity_id
_entity_poly.type
_entity_poly.pdbx_seq_one_letter_code
_entity_poly.pdbx_strand_id
1 'polypeptide(L)'
;MTVFLHHHPGLGPATKSERPTFMGKLLVHITSGPEAPTRAALGLLVARAGMDEGHEVSIFLAGDAVQLIRDAVLDSLSGLGTGSLRESFDAIAGGGGHFYVSGMSSKARGVTEDDLAGKPAELAMPNRLVQLAFDADRTFTY
;
A
#
# COMPACT_ATOMS: atom_id res chain seq x y z
N MET A 1 -14.57 -12.68 -10.33
CA MET A 1 -14.07 -13.21 -10.47
C MET A 1 -13.61 -13.38 -10.72
N THR A 2 -13.63 -13.39 -10.96
CA THR A 2 -13.06 -13.75 -11.23
C THR A 2 -12.75 -13.88 -11.65
N VAL A 3 -12.82 -14.04 -12.01
CA VAL A 3 -12.43 -14.54 -12.49
C VAL A 3 -12.28 -14.93 -12.73
N PHE A 4 -12.41 -15.54 -13.03
CA PHE A 4 -12.05 -16.34 -13.42
C PHE A 4 -12.27 -16.76 -13.97
N LEU A 5 -12.65 -17.14 -14.43
CA LEU A 5 -12.77 -17.86 -15.04
C LEU A 5 -12.73 -18.25 -16.16
N HIS A 6 -12.22 -18.40 -16.32
CA HIS A 6 -12.20 -18.70 -17.74
C HIS A 6 -11.43 -19.91 -18.10
N HIS A 7 -11.86 -20.98 -17.73
CA HIS A 7 -11.33 -22.25 -18.20
C HIS A 7 -12.16 -22.75 -19.35
N HIS A 8 -11.51 -23.09 -20.45
CA HIS A 8 -12.14 -23.80 -21.50
C HIS A 8 -12.34 -25.27 -21.07
N PRO A 9 -13.47 -25.89 -21.43
CA PRO A 9 -13.66 -27.30 -21.13
C PRO A 9 -12.51 -28.13 -21.69
N GLY A 10 -11.99 -29.02 -20.90
CA GLY A 10 -10.91 -29.90 -21.31
C GLY A 10 -9.51 -29.37 -21.13
N LEU A 11 -9.38 -28.10 -20.80
CA LEU A 11 -8.09 -27.56 -20.46
C LEU A 11 -7.81 -27.73 -18.97
N GLY A 12 -6.54 -27.89 -18.63
CA GLY A 12 -6.10 -27.92 -17.25
C GLY A 12 -6.16 -26.53 -16.63
N PRO A 13 -5.62 -26.36 -15.42
CA PRO A 13 -5.53 -25.05 -14.79
C PRO A 13 -4.79 -24.07 -15.69
N ALA A 14 -5.15 -22.81 -15.60
CA ALA A 14 -4.48 -21.77 -16.36
C ALA A 14 -2.98 -21.78 -16.08
N THR A 15 -2.19 -21.65 -17.13
CA THR A 15 -0.75 -21.51 -16.98
C THR A 15 -0.42 -20.13 -16.41
N LYS A 16 0.81 -19.93 -15.98
CA LYS A 16 1.24 -18.66 -15.44
C LYS A 16 1.06 -17.51 -16.44
N SER A 17 1.27 -17.77 -17.74
CA SER A 17 1.09 -16.77 -18.78
C SER A 17 -0.39 -16.47 -19.08
N GLU A 18 -1.31 -17.37 -18.72
CA GLU A 18 -2.75 -17.20 -18.93
C GLU A 18 -3.46 -16.58 -17.73
N ARG A 19 -2.78 -16.48 -16.59
CA ARG A 19 -3.35 -15.90 -15.39
C ARG A 19 -3.44 -14.39 -15.52
N PRO A 20 -4.41 -13.76 -14.82
CA PRO A 20 -4.42 -12.30 -14.70
C PRO A 20 -3.08 -11.81 -14.14
N THR A 21 -2.69 -10.60 -14.51
CA THR A 21 -1.45 -9.97 -13.99
C THR A 21 -1.45 -9.92 -12.47
N PHE A 22 -2.63 -9.65 -11.87
CA PHE A 22 -2.81 -9.63 -10.43
C PHE A 22 -3.80 -10.71 -10.02
N MET A 23 -3.50 -11.40 -8.90
CA MET A 23 -4.37 -12.45 -8.37
C MET A 23 -5.53 -11.85 -7.57
N GLY A 24 -5.33 -10.70 -6.96
CA GLY A 24 -6.36 -10.00 -6.19
C GLY A 24 -5.96 -8.58 -5.93
N LYS A 25 -6.82 -7.85 -5.19
CA LYS A 25 -6.60 -6.45 -4.79
C LYS A 25 -6.53 -6.37 -3.28
N LEU A 26 -5.44 -5.80 -2.79
CA LEU A 26 -5.20 -5.61 -1.36
C LEU A 26 -5.13 -4.13 -1.04
N LEU A 27 -5.85 -3.71 -0.02
CA LEU A 27 -5.73 -2.38 0.54
C LEU A 27 -5.11 -2.49 1.93
N VAL A 28 -4.04 -1.74 2.16
CA VAL A 28 -3.43 -1.62 3.48
C VAL A 28 -3.62 -0.19 3.96
N HIS A 29 -4.42 -0.03 5.00
CA HIS A 29 -4.72 1.26 5.62
C HIS A 29 -3.81 1.43 6.83
N ILE A 30 -2.94 2.42 6.81
CA ILE A 30 -1.97 2.66 7.89
C ILE A 30 -2.30 3.98 8.54
N THR A 31 -2.51 3.95 9.85
CA THR A 31 -2.79 5.16 10.64
C THR A 31 -1.67 5.48 11.62
N SER A 32 -0.70 4.59 11.76
CA SER A 32 0.46 4.76 12.65
C SER A 32 1.66 5.27 11.87
N GLY A 33 2.36 6.23 12.42
CA GLY A 33 3.53 6.81 11.83
C GLY A 33 4.72 6.79 12.80
N PRO A 34 5.48 7.91 12.92
CA PRO A 34 6.67 7.95 13.76
C PRO A 34 6.42 7.65 15.23
N GLU A 35 5.20 7.86 15.71
CA GLU A 35 4.83 7.60 17.10
C GLU A 35 4.75 6.09 17.42
N ALA A 36 4.60 5.25 16.40
CA ALA A 36 4.51 3.80 16.56
C ALA A 36 5.23 3.11 15.39
N PRO A 37 6.57 3.21 15.35
CA PRO A 37 7.35 2.81 14.17
C PRO A 37 7.23 1.31 13.84
N THR A 38 7.10 0.45 14.84
CA THR A 38 6.92 -0.97 14.57
C THR A 38 5.60 -1.25 13.88
N ARG A 39 4.52 -0.60 14.31
CA ARG A 39 3.21 -0.78 13.68
C ARG A 39 3.21 -0.25 12.25
N ALA A 40 3.82 0.91 12.03
CA ALA A 40 3.97 1.47 10.69
C ALA A 40 4.77 0.52 9.80
N ALA A 41 5.86 -0.02 10.31
CA ALA A 41 6.69 -0.96 9.59
C ALA A 41 5.93 -2.25 9.23
N LEU A 42 5.12 -2.76 10.15
CA LEU A 42 4.30 -3.95 9.91
C LEU A 42 3.32 -3.71 8.76
N GLY A 43 2.69 -2.54 8.72
CA GLY A 43 1.79 -2.20 7.62
C GLY A 43 2.50 -2.22 6.27
N LEU A 44 3.69 -1.63 6.19
CA LEU A 44 4.48 -1.64 4.96
C LEU A 44 4.97 -3.05 4.59
N LEU A 45 5.33 -3.86 5.59
CA LEU A 45 5.75 -5.24 5.34
C LEU A 45 4.60 -6.08 4.78
N VAL A 46 3.39 -5.91 5.31
CA VAL A 46 2.23 -6.63 4.81
C VAL A 46 1.90 -6.21 3.38
N ALA A 47 1.98 -4.90 3.08
CA ALA A 47 1.79 -4.41 1.72
C ALA A 47 2.81 -5.02 0.77
N ARG A 48 4.09 -5.05 1.17
CA ARG A 48 5.16 -5.64 0.39
C ARG A 48 4.94 -7.14 0.16
N ALA A 49 4.53 -7.85 1.21
CA ALA A 49 4.21 -9.28 1.10
C ALA A 49 3.06 -9.53 0.12
N GLY A 50 2.04 -8.66 0.12
CA GLY A 50 0.94 -8.74 -0.83
C GLY A 50 1.42 -8.62 -2.27
N MET A 51 2.38 -7.74 -2.53
CA MET A 51 2.97 -7.60 -3.85
C MET A 51 3.78 -8.85 -4.23
N ASP A 52 4.55 -9.39 -3.28
CA ASP A 52 5.33 -10.61 -3.52
C ASP A 52 4.42 -11.79 -3.85
N GLU A 53 3.21 -11.81 -3.30
CA GLU A 53 2.20 -12.84 -3.59
C GLU A 53 1.46 -12.60 -4.92
N GLY A 54 1.73 -11.50 -5.60
CA GLY A 54 1.16 -11.22 -6.91
C GLY A 54 -0.12 -10.40 -6.90
N HIS A 55 -0.43 -9.72 -5.79
CA HIS A 55 -1.63 -8.90 -5.69
C HIS A 55 -1.36 -7.44 -6.09
N GLU A 56 -2.39 -6.79 -6.58
CA GLU A 56 -2.38 -5.34 -6.74
C GLU A 56 -2.54 -4.71 -5.36
N VAL A 57 -1.61 -3.82 -4.98
CA VAL A 57 -1.58 -3.26 -3.63
C VAL A 57 -1.74 -1.75 -3.68
N SER A 58 -2.72 -1.26 -2.90
CA SER A 58 -2.88 0.14 -2.61
C SER A 58 -2.66 0.36 -1.12
N ILE A 59 -2.01 1.45 -0.77
CA ILE A 59 -1.79 1.85 0.62
C ILE A 59 -2.49 3.18 0.84
N PHE A 60 -3.25 3.29 1.93
CA PHE A 60 -3.87 4.55 2.34
C PHE A 60 -3.24 4.99 3.66
N LEU A 61 -2.56 6.14 3.63
CA LEU A 61 -1.92 6.71 4.81
C LEU A 61 -2.82 7.79 5.40
N ALA A 62 -3.18 7.63 6.68
CA ALA A 62 -4.04 8.58 7.38
C ALA A 62 -3.47 8.87 8.77
N GLY A 63 -3.91 9.97 9.37
CA GLY A 63 -3.40 10.37 10.68
C GLY A 63 -1.89 10.55 10.65
N ASP A 64 -1.21 10.07 11.66
CA ASP A 64 0.24 10.20 11.77
C ASP A 64 1.00 9.46 10.66
N ALA A 65 0.36 8.49 10.00
CA ALA A 65 0.99 7.73 8.93
C ALA A 65 1.29 8.58 7.69
N VAL A 66 0.65 9.75 7.51
CA VAL A 66 0.98 10.61 6.36
C VAL A 66 2.43 11.07 6.41
N GLN A 67 3.05 11.08 7.58
CA GLN A 67 4.46 11.41 7.73
C GLN A 67 5.38 10.42 7.02
N LEU A 68 4.90 9.20 6.78
CA LEU A 68 5.70 8.16 6.12
C LEU A 68 5.98 8.47 4.65
N ILE A 69 5.30 9.46 4.07
CA ILE A 69 5.58 9.87 2.69
C ILE A 69 6.84 10.75 2.60
N ARG A 70 7.33 11.25 3.72
CA ARG A 70 8.51 12.12 3.77
C ARG A 70 9.78 11.30 3.79
N ASP A 71 10.72 11.66 2.93
CA ASP A 71 12.01 10.97 2.84
C ASP A 71 12.78 10.98 4.16
N ALA A 72 12.81 12.13 4.83
CA ALA A 72 13.53 12.24 6.11
C ALA A 72 12.95 11.29 7.17
N VAL A 73 11.65 11.08 7.15
CA VAL A 73 10.99 10.15 8.09
C VAL A 73 11.33 8.71 7.72
N LEU A 74 11.19 8.35 6.45
CA LEU A 74 11.51 7.00 5.99
C LEU A 74 12.97 6.62 6.28
N ASP A 75 13.88 7.58 6.09
CA ASP A 75 15.31 7.33 6.26
C ASP A 75 15.71 7.15 7.73
N SER A 76 14.92 7.68 8.65
CA SER A 76 15.24 7.67 10.08
C SER A 76 14.48 6.64 10.90
N LEU A 77 13.47 5.98 10.32
CA LEU A 77 12.61 5.07 11.07
C LEU A 77 12.92 3.61 10.82
N SER A 78 12.90 2.86 11.90
CA SER A 78 12.94 1.40 11.88
C SER A 78 12.00 0.86 12.94
N GLY A 79 11.31 -0.24 12.64
CA GLY A 79 10.57 -0.95 13.66
C GLY A 79 11.48 -1.93 14.39
N LEU A 80 11.03 -2.37 15.55
CA LEU A 80 11.74 -3.39 16.32
C LEU A 80 11.51 -4.75 15.64
N GLY A 81 12.57 -5.33 15.10
CA GLY A 81 12.52 -6.64 14.44
C GLY A 81 11.90 -6.61 13.05
N THR A 82 11.62 -5.43 12.48
CA THR A 82 10.95 -5.29 11.19
C THR A 82 11.84 -4.67 10.11
N GLY A 83 13.02 -4.21 10.47
CA GLY A 83 13.93 -3.57 9.54
C GLY A 83 13.53 -2.14 9.18
N SER A 84 14.11 -1.64 8.11
CA SER A 84 13.98 -0.28 7.63
C SER A 84 12.64 -0.05 6.92
N LEU A 85 11.95 1.04 7.28
CA LEU A 85 10.75 1.46 6.57
C LEU A 85 11.09 1.87 5.13
N ARG A 86 12.25 2.50 4.93
CA ARG A 86 12.70 2.90 3.59
C ARG A 86 12.77 1.71 2.64
N GLU A 87 13.32 0.60 3.07
CA GLU A 87 13.43 -0.60 2.24
C GLU A 87 12.07 -1.09 1.75
N SER A 88 11.11 -1.18 2.66
CA SER A 88 9.77 -1.64 2.30
C SER A 88 9.05 -0.64 1.42
N PHE A 89 9.18 0.65 1.74
CA PHE A 89 8.58 1.71 0.91
C PHE A 89 9.10 1.65 -0.53
N ASP A 90 10.42 1.56 -0.69
CA ASP A 90 11.03 1.53 -2.02
C ASP A 90 10.63 0.28 -2.81
N ALA A 91 10.54 -0.86 -2.14
CA ALA A 91 10.08 -2.09 -2.78
C ALA A 91 8.64 -1.97 -3.28
N ILE A 92 7.77 -1.36 -2.47
CA ILE A 92 6.37 -1.14 -2.84
C ILE A 92 6.28 -0.16 -4.01
N ALA A 93 6.95 0.98 -3.89
CA ALA A 93 6.92 2.02 -4.92
C ALA A 93 7.50 1.52 -6.24
N GLY A 94 8.61 0.81 -6.19
CA GLY A 94 9.27 0.26 -7.38
C GLY A 94 8.52 -0.90 -8.01
N GLY A 95 7.69 -1.58 -7.25
CA GLY A 95 6.94 -2.76 -7.69
C GLY A 95 5.53 -2.46 -8.20
N GLY A 96 5.14 -1.19 -8.28
CA GLY A 96 3.84 -0.81 -8.81
C GLY A 96 2.77 -0.55 -7.75
N GLY A 97 3.12 -0.54 -6.48
CA GLY A 97 2.19 -0.15 -5.41
C GLY A 97 1.90 1.34 -5.48
N HIS A 98 0.71 1.73 -5.02
CA HIS A 98 0.29 3.12 -5.05
C HIS A 98 -0.09 3.59 -3.64
N PHE A 99 0.31 4.82 -3.31
CA PHE A 99 0.05 5.43 -2.01
C PHE A 99 -1.00 6.54 -2.13
N TYR A 100 -2.06 6.41 -1.35
CA TYR A 100 -3.04 7.47 -1.16
C TYR A 100 -2.76 8.12 0.18
N VAL A 101 -2.62 9.43 0.22
CA VAL A 101 -2.22 10.16 1.42
C VAL A 101 -3.36 11.08 1.83
N SER A 102 -3.88 10.91 3.04
CA SER A 102 -5.00 11.71 3.53
C SER A 102 -4.69 13.20 3.43
N GLY A 103 -5.51 13.92 2.67
CA GLY A 103 -5.35 15.36 2.51
C GLY A 103 -5.62 16.11 3.80
N MET A 104 -6.60 15.67 4.59
CA MET A 104 -6.91 16.31 5.88
C MET A 104 -5.79 16.10 6.89
N SER A 105 -5.29 14.87 7.01
CA SER A 105 -4.20 14.56 7.91
C SER A 105 -2.91 15.26 7.50
N SER A 106 -2.67 15.36 6.19
CA SER A 106 -1.50 16.04 5.64
C SER A 106 -1.53 17.52 5.96
N LYS A 107 -2.67 18.17 5.78
CA LYS A 107 -2.83 19.60 6.09
C LYS A 107 -2.53 19.87 7.56
N ALA A 108 -3.00 19.01 8.45
CA ALA A 108 -2.79 19.18 9.89
C ALA A 108 -1.32 18.98 10.29
N ARG A 109 -0.53 18.29 9.46
CA ARG A 109 0.87 17.93 9.79
C ARG A 109 1.90 18.56 8.87
N GLY A 110 1.47 19.46 7.99
CA GLY A 110 2.40 20.15 7.09
C GLY A 110 2.95 19.28 5.98
N VAL A 111 2.33 18.16 5.66
CA VAL A 111 2.68 17.36 4.50
C VAL A 111 2.06 18.01 3.26
N THR A 112 2.85 18.20 2.22
CA THR A 112 2.42 18.88 1.01
C THR A 112 2.69 18.04 -0.23
N GLU A 113 2.24 18.52 -1.40
CA GLU A 113 2.51 17.87 -2.68
C GLU A 113 4.01 17.71 -2.93
N ASP A 114 4.84 18.62 -2.43
CA ASP A 114 6.29 18.51 -2.58
C ASP A 114 6.82 17.23 -1.93
N ASP A 115 6.21 16.80 -0.82
CA ASP A 115 6.62 15.57 -0.15
C ASP A 115 6.25 14.32 -0.97
N LEU A 116 5.27 14.45 -1.86
CA LEU A 116 4.83 13.36 -2.71
C LEU A 116 5.57 13.30 -4.05
N ALA A 117 6.30 14.35 -4.38
CA ALA A 117 6.94 14.48 -5.70
C ALA A 117 7.90 13.31 -5.98
N GLY A 118 7.79 12.74 -7.18
CA GLY A 118 8.63 11.63 -7.60
C GLY A 118 8.22 10.27 -7.04
N LYS A 119 7.08 10.20 -6.33
CA LYS A 119 6.57 8.97 -5.71
C LYS A 119 5.23 8.59 -6.34
N PRO A 120 4.88 7.29 -6.36
CA PRO A 120 3.56 6.85 -6.82
C PRO A 120 2.52 7.15 -5.75
N ALA A 121 2.23 8.43 -5.54
CA ALA A 121 1.43 8.92 -4.42
C ALA A 121 0.55 10.08 -4.84
N GLU A 122 -0.63 10.18 -4.19
CA GLU A 122 -1.55 11.28 -4.40
C GLU A 122 -2.28 11.60 -3.10
N LEU A 123 -2.69 12.85 -2.94
CA LEU A 123 -3.55 13.25 -1.83
C LEU A 123 -4.95 12.73 -2.09
N ALA A 124 -5.63 12.30 -1.03
CA ALA A 124 -6.96 11.74 -1.15
C ALA A 124 -7.82 12.07 0.08
N MET A 125 -9.13 12.05 -0.12
CA MET A 125 -10.11 12.33 0.91
C MET A 125 -10.72 11.03 1.46
N PRO A 126 -11.43 11.08 2.61
CA PRO A 126 -11.96 9.86 3.24
C PRO A 126 -12.87 9.03 2.33
N ASN A 127 -13.63 9.65 1.45
CA ASN A 127 -14.48 8.91 0.52
C ASN A 127 -13.66 8.02 -0.42
N ARG A 128 -12.43 8.43 -0.74
CA ARG A 128 -11.56 7.60 -1.56
C ARG A 128 -11.16 6.31 -0.82
N LEU A 129 -10.90 6.41 0.48
CA LEU A 129 -10.62 5.23 1.29
C LEU A 129 -11.79 4.23 1.22
N VAL A 130 -13.01 4.73 1.34
CA VAL A 130 -14.20 3.88 1.27
C VAL A 130 -14.30 3.21 -0.11
N GLN A 131 -14.08 3.97 -1.19
CA GLN A 131 -14.10 3.42 -2.54
C GLN A 131 -13.05 2.33 -2.72
N LEU A 132 -11.84 2.57 -2.23
CA LEU A 132 -10.77 1.59 -2.31
C LEU A 132 -11.09 0.33 -1.53
N ALA A 133 -11.70 0.49 -0.35
CA ALA A 133 -12.06 -0.65 0.50
C ALA A 133 -13.13 -1.52 -0.17
N PHE A 134 -14.13 -0.90 -0.81
CA PHE A 134 -15.15 -1.66 -1.53
C PHE A 134 -14.63 -2.34 -2.78
N ASP A 135 -13.60 -1.78 -3.40
CA ASP A 135 -12.99 -2.36 -4.59
C ASP A 135 -11.97 -3.45 -4.25
N ALA A 136 -11.41 -3.42 -3.06
CA ALA A 136 -10.41 -4.39 -2.63
C ALA A 136 -11.04 -5.73 -2.26
N ASP A 137 -10.31 -6.80 -2.52
CA ASP A 137 -10.71 -8.14 -2.06
C ASP A 137 -10.46 -8.31 -0.58
N ARG A 138 -9.42 -7.68 -0.06
CA ARG A 138 -9.06 -7.71 1.36
C ARG A 138 -8.50 -6.36 1.79
N THR A 139 -8.76 -6.00 3.04
CA THR A 139 -8.25 -4.76 3.65
C THR A 139 -7.63 -5.09 5.01
N PHE A 140 -6.42 -4.60 5.23
CA PHE A 140 -5.76 -4.65 6.53
C PHE A 140 -5.55 -3.23 7.04
N THR A 141 -5.69 -3.03 8.35
CA THR A 141 -5.49 -1.73 8.99
C THR A 141 -4.46 -1.85 10.13
N TYR A 142 -3.54 -0.92 10.12
CA TYR A 142 -2.49 -0.83 11.12
C TYR A 142 -2.43 0.54 11.78
#